data_26219e7ff95abf11bf3d4f28b99cb5c4
#
_entry.id   26219e7ff95abf11bf3d4f28b99cb5c4
#
_cell.length_a   1.000
_cell.length_b   1.000
_cell.length_c   1.000
_cell.angle_alpha   90.00
_cell.angle_beta   90.00
_cell.angle_gamma   90.00
#
_symmetry.space_group_name_H-M   'P 1'
#
loop_
_entity.id
_entity.type
_entity.pdbx_description
1 polymer ?
#
loop_
_entity_poly.entity_id
_entity_poly.type
_entity_poly.pdbx_seq_one_letter_code
_entity_poly.pdbx_strand_id
1 'polypeptide(L)' 'MLTVVGMGPAGRHLMTPAALEAIDHADALAGGKRHLAQFPAFGGERFTLGADIGALLSWIAARRDKGIVVLASGDPLF' A
#
# COMPACT_ATOMS: atom_id res chain seq x y z
N MET A 1 -7.23 -10.69 -1.09
CA MET A 1 -8.04 -9.53 -1.47
C MET A 1 -7.15 -8.32 -1.67
N LEU A 2 -7.30 -7.65 -2.78
CA LEU A 2 -6.48 -6.47 -3.10
C LEU A 2 -7.27 -5.20 -2.84
N THR A 3 -6.70 -4.30 -2.06
CA THR A 3 -7.30 -3.00 -1.77
C THR A 3 -6.30 -1.90 -2.13
N VAL A 4 -6.75 -0.91 -2.87
CA VAL A 4 -5.93 0.26 -3.21
C VAL A 4 -6.37 1.42 -2.34
N VAL A 5 -5.41 2.03 -1.65
CA VAL A 5 -5.67 3.14 -0.74
C VAL A 5 -4.94 4.38 -1.25
N GLY A 6 -5.69 5.46 -1.47
CA GLY A 6 -5.10 6.73 -1.86
C GLY A 6 -4.47 7.45 -0.68
N MET A 7 -3.21 7.86 -0.86
CA MET A 7 -2.50 8.66 0.13
C MET A 7 -2.56 10.12 -0.27
N GLY A 8 -3.17 10.95 0.56
CA GLY A 8 -3.16 12.39 0.31
C GLY A 8 -1.81 13.01 0.63
N PRO A 9 -1.63 14.30 0.32
CA PRO A 9 -0.35 14.98 0.58
C PRO A 9 0.02 15.03 2.06
N ALA A 10 -0.94 14.94 2.96
CA ALA A 10 -0.68 14.91 4.40
C ALA A 10 -0.44 13.49 4.93
N GLY A 11 -0.41 12.49 4.06
CA GLY A 11 -0.14 11.13 4.44
C GLY A 11 -1.22 10.52 5.33
N ARG A 12 -0.80 9.67 6.28
CA ARG A 12 -1.74 8.92 7.10
C ARG A 12 -2.64 9.79 7.98
N HIS A 13 -2.28 11.04 8.21
CA HIS A 13 -3.08 11.93 9.06
C HIS A 13 -4.46 12.23 8.48
N LEU A 14 -4.59 12.17 7.16
CA LEU A 14 -5.86 12.41 6.48
C LEU A 14 -6.55 11.13 6.00
N MET A 15 -6.02 9.97 6.39
CA MET A 15 -6.63 8.70 5.99
C MET A 15 -7.88 8.43 6.81
N THR A 16 -8.88 7.81 6.17
CA THR A 16 -10.09 7.40 6.88
C THR A 16 -9.79 6.27 7.85
N PRO A 17 -10.57 6.13 8.92
CA PRO A 17 -10.43 4.98 9.81
C PRO A 17 -10.54 3.64 9.10
N ALA A 18 -11.42 3.55 8.08
CA ALA A 18 -11.57 2.31 7.31
C ALA A 18 -10.29 1.96 6.54
N ALA A 19 -9.62 2.97 5.97
CA ALA A 19 -8.36 2.75 5.25
C ALA A 19 -7.26 2.29 6.21
N LEU A 20 -7.16 2.93 7.37
CA LEU A 20 -6.16 2.55 8.38
C LEU A 20 -6.41 1.13 8.90
N GLU A 21 -7.67 0.77 9.08
CA GLU A 21 -8.03 -0.57 9.50
C GLU A 21 -7.67 -1.61 8.44
N ALA A 22 -7.90 -1.31 7.17
CA ALA A 22 -7.54 -2.20 6.08
C ALA A 22 -6.03 -2.48 6.07
N ILE A 23 -5.22 -1.45 6.30
CA ILE A 23 -3.76 -1.60 6.38
C ILE A 23 -3.38 -2.44 7.59
N ASP A 24 -4.02 -2.19 8.72
CA ASP A 24 -3.73 -2.89 9.98
C ASP A 24 -3.99 -4.39 9.87
N HIS A 25 -5.00 -4.78 9.10
CA HIS A 25 -5.36 -6.17 8.89
C HIS A 25 -4.73 -6.81 7.65
N ALA A 26 -3.96 -6.05 6.88
CA ALA A 26 -3.35 -6.57 5.67
C ALA A 26 -2.19 -7.52 5.98
N ASP A 27 -2.01 -8.51 5.12
CA ASP A 27 -0.86 -9.41 5.19
C ASP A 27 0.36 -8.82 4.51
N ALA A 28 0.13 -7.95 3.53
CA ALA A 28 1.19 -7.36 2.74
C ALA A 28 0.83 -5.92 2.35
N LEU A 29 1.84 -5.08 2.26
CA LEU A 29 1.67 -3.65 1.97
C LEU A 29 2.65 -3.25 0.88
N ALA A 30 2.14 -2.69 -0.20
CA ALA A 30 2.96 -2.17 -1.29
C ALA A 30 2.78 -0.66 -1.40
N GLY A 31 3.83 0.04 -1.74
CA GLY A 31 3.75 1.48 -1.92
C GLY A 31 5.11 2.07 -2.20
N GLY A 32 5.12 3.33 -2.56
CA GLY A 32 6.36 4.07 -2.69
C GLY A 32 7.08 4.17 -1.36
N LYS A 33 8.38 4.43 -1.42
CA LYS A 33 9.21 4.50 -0.22
C LYS A 33 8.65 5.47 0.83
N ARG A 34 8.17 6.62 0.38
CA ARG A 34 7.60 7.64 1.29
C ARG A 34 6.31 7.16 1.95
N HIS A 35 5.47 6.47 1.17
CA HIS A 35 4.21 5.97 1.69
C HIS A 35 4.44 4.87 2.72
N LEU A 36 5.34 3.94 2.42
CA LEU A 36 5.66 2.87 3.36
C LEU A 36 6.24 3.40 4.66
N ALA A 37 6.99 4.49 4.60
CA ALA A 37 7.56 5.12 5.79
C ALA A 37 6.51 5.66 6.76
N GLN A 38 5.26 5.84 6.31
CA GLN A 38 4.16 6.27 7.17
C GLN A 38 3.67 5.14 8.08
N PHE A 39 4.08 3.91 7.80
CA PHE A 39 3.61 2.74 8.55
C PHE A 39 4.79 1.91 9.09
N PRO A 40 5.62 2.51 9.94
CA PRO A 40 6.82 1.81 10.42
C PRO A 40 6.50 0.59 11.30
N ALA A 41 5.32 0.57 11.90
CA ALA A 41 4.91 -0.54 12.77
C ALA A 41 4.24 -1.69 12.03
N PHE A 42 4.03 -1.56 10.71
CA PHE A 42 3.41 -2.64 9.94
C PHE A 42 4.33 -3.87 9.96
N GLY A 43 3.80 -4.99 10.45
CA GLY A 43 4.59 -6.20 10.66
C GLY A 43 4.56 -7.22 9.53
N GLY A 44 3.76 -6.99 8.48
CA GLY A 44 3.67 -7.90 7.35
C GLY A 44 4.74 -7.66 6.29
N GLU A 45 4.55 -8.29 5.15
CA GLU A 45 5.45 -8.09 4.02
C GLU A 45 5.30 -6.70 3.43
N ARG A 46 6.40 -6.15 2.93
CA ARG A 46 6.41 -4.85 2.28
C ARG A 46 7.00 -4.97 0.88
N PHE A 47 6.45 -4.23 -0.04
CA PHE A 47 6.99 -4.11 -1.40
C PHE A 47 7.12 -2.65 -1.76
N THR A 48 8.34 -2.20 -2.03
CA THR A 48 8.57 -0.81 -2.43
C THR A 48 8.36 -0.69 -3.92
N LEU A 49 7.44 0.19 -4.32
CA LEU A 49 7.17 0.45 -5.72
C LEU A 49 8.35 1.15 -6.37
N GLY A 50 8.77 0.62 -7.50
CA GLY A 50 9.77 1.24 -8.35
C GLY A 50 9.17 1.52 -9.71
N ALA A 51 10.03 1.62 -10.73
CA ALA A 51 9.59 1.88 -12.09
C ALA A 51 9.01 0.63 -12.78
N ASP A 52 9.23 -0.54 -12.20
CA ASP A 52 8.81 -1.81 -12.82
C ASP A 52 7.43 -2.24 -12.32
N ILE A 53 6.41 -1.91 -13.08
CA ILE A 53 5.03 -2.31 -12.76
C ILE A 53 4.86 -3.82 -12.89
N GLY A 54 5.61 -4.47 -13.78
CA GLY A 54 5.56 -5.91 -13.93
C GLY A 54 5.98 -6.63 -12.66
N ALA A 55 6.99 -6.10 -11.96
CA ALA A 55 7.42 -6.66 -10.69
C ALA A 55 6.32 -6.57 -9.63
N LEU A 56 5.60 -5.45 -9.59
CA LEU A 56 4.46 -5.28 -8.68
C LEU A 56 3.36 -6.30 -8.98
N LEU A 57 3.01 -6.45 -10.25
CA LEU A 57 1.96 -7.38 -10.64
C LEU A 57 2.32 -8.82 -10.31
N SER A 58 3.58 -9.22 -10.52
CA SER A 58 4.05 -10.55 -10.16
C SER A 58 4.00 -10.77 -8.65
N TRP A 59 4.38 -9.76 -7.88
CA TRP A 59 4.35 -9.84 -6.43
C TRP A 59 2.92 -10.00 -5.91
N ILE A 60 1.97 -9.26 -6.49
CA ILE A 60 0.54 -9.38 -6.15
C ILE A 60 0.01 -10.75 -6.52
N ALA A 61 0.34 -11.23 -7.73
CA ALA A 61 -0.15 -12.53 -8.21
C ALA A 61 0.30 -13.69 -7.32
N ALA A 62 1.51 -13.59 -6.77
CA ALA A 62 2.03 -14.61 -5.86
C ALA A 62 1.33 -14.62 -4.51
N ARG A 63 0.56 -13.58 -4.19
CA ARG A 63 -0.09 -13.39 -2.89
C ARG A 63 -1.61 -13.20 -2.99
N ARG A 64 -2.20 -13.66 -4.07
CA ARG A 64 -3.63 -13.41 -4.31
C ARG A 64 -4.56 -14.01 -3.26
N ASP A 65 -4.09 -14.95 -2.46
CA ASP A 65 -4.86 -15.54 -1.37
C ASP A 65 -4.74 -14.72 -0.07
N LYS A 66 -3.97 -13.65 -0.10
CA LYS A 66 -3.69 -12.81 1.07
C LYS A 66 -4.34 -11.45 0.93
N GLY A 67 -4.48 -10.77 2.06
CA GLY A 67 -4.92 -9.38 2.06
C GLY A 67 -3.76 -8.46 1.69
N ILE A 68 -3.88 -7.80 0.54
CA ILE A 68 -2.84 -6.89 0.05
C ILE A 68 -3.42 -5.48 -0.01
N VAL A 69 -2.68 -4.52 0.53
CA VAL A 69 -3.01 -3.11 0.38
C VAL A 69 -1.92 -2.44 -0.44
N VAL A 70 -2.33 -1.72 -1.47
CA VAL A 70 -1.43 -0.92 -2.29
C VAL A 70 -1.68 0.55 -1.98
N LEU A 71 -0.64 1.23 -1.53
CA LEU A 71 -0.70 2.66 -1.25
C LEU A 71 -0.40 3.40 -2.55
N ALA A 72 -1.33 4.24 -2.97
CA ALA A 72 -1.18 5.01 -4.20
C ALA A 72 -1.18 6.50 -3.88
N SER A 73 -0.47 7.28 -4.71
CA SER A 73 -0.52 8.72 -4.60
C SER A 73 -1.93 9.21 -4.87
N GLY A 74 -2.40 10.18 -4.10
CA GLY A 74 -3.68 10.83 -4.35
C GLY A 74 -3.62 11.88 -5.44
N ASP A 75 -2.45 12.08 -6.04
CA ASP A 75 -2.27 13.08 -7.10
C ASP A 75 -2.74 12.51 -8.44
N PRO A 76 -3.79 13.08 -9.03
CA PRO A 76 -4.30 12.58 -10.31
C PRO A 76 -3.39 12.89 -11.50
N LEU A 77 -2.34 13.65 -11.29
CA LEU A 77 -1.44 14.06 -12.36
C LEU A 77 -0.24 13.13 -12.55
N PHE A 78 -0.04 12.21 -11.66
CA PHE A 78 1.10 11.29 -11.80
C PHE A 78 0.90 10.27 -12.91
#